data_cacc57514f88158429185c2f14173445
#
_entry.id   cacc57514f88158429185c2f14173445
#
_cell.length_a   1.000
_cell.length_b   1.000
_cell.length_c   1.000
_cell.angle_alpha   90.00
_cell.angle_beta   90.00
_cell.angle_gamma   90.00
#
_symmetry.space_group_name_H-M   'P 1'
#
loop_
_entity.id
_entity.type
_entity.pdbx_description
1 polymer ?
#
loop_
_entity_poly.entity_id
_entity_poly.type
_entity_poly.pdbx_seq_one_letter_code
_entity_poly.pdbx_strand_id
1 'polypeptide(L)'
;MFKKILIANRGEIAVRIIRAARELGVATVAVYSEADKDSLHVRLADEAICIGTASSADSYLKIPNIISAAQITQSEAIHPGYGFLSENQRFAEICDKNGIVFIGPKPELINMMGDKATARETAIKHKVPITKGSDGIVPTLEEAKKVAEWITYPVMIKATAGGGGKGMRIARDEKELAENYIVAQNEAKANFGNPDVYIEKYVEEPRHVEIQIIGDKFGNVVHLGERDCTIQRRHQKLIEESPSVGIDAKTREKMGKFAAKLAKGIGYDSVGTLEFLVDKSMNFYFMEMNTRIQVEHTVSEEITGVDLVKEQIRVAAGEKLSISQKDIHINGHVIECRINSEDSENGFLPSSGILETYIPSGGIGVRIDSHSYQNYEIPPYYDSMIAKLIVKGKDREEAISRMKRALKEFIIEGVDTTIPFHLKVLDNEDFKKGTVYTNFIETHFKETLGK
;
A
#
# COMPACT_ATOMS: atom_id res chain seq x y z
N MET A 1 18.39 -20.72 0.06
CA MET A 1 18.49 -19.28 0.37
C MET A 1 19.45 -18.62 -0.60
N PHE A 2 19.18 -17.36 -1.04
CA PHE A 2 20.06 -16.58 -1.91
C PHE A 2 21.37 -16.22 -1.22
N LYS A 3 22.44 -16.04 -2.00
CA LYS A 3 23.71 -15.47 -1.51
C LYS A 3 23.71 -13.95 -1.56
N LYS A 4 23.12 -13.37 -2.63
CA LYS A 4 23.07 -11.93 -2.85
C LYS A 4 21.79 -11.52 -3.57
N ILE A 5 21.15 -10.44 -3.11
CA ILE A 5 19.97 -9.85 -3.75
C ILE A 5 20.20 -8.38 -4.07
N LEU A 6 19.62 -7.92 -5.17
CA LEU A 6 19.55 -6.50 -5.52
C LEU A 6 18.20 -5.94 -5.06
N ILE A 7 18.21 -4.73 -4.50
CA ILE A 7 17.02 -4.02 -4.04
C ILE A 7 16.68 -2.93 -5.06
N ALA A 8 15.65 -3.21 -5.88
CA ALA A 8 15.18 -2.29 -6.94
C ALA A 8 14.22 -1.25 -6.39
N ASN A 9 14.63 -0.56 -5.34
CA ASN A 9 13.85 0.47 -4.67
C ASN A 9 14.76 1.43 -3.90
N ARG A 10 14.17 2.43 -3.23
CA ARG A 10 14.84 3.46 -2.44
C ARG A 10 14.14 3.68 -1.10
N GLY A 11 14.67 4.62 -0.33
CA GLY A 11 13.98 5.10 0.86
C GLY A 11 13.90 4.07 1.98
N GLU A 12 12.87 4.19 2.80
CA GLU A 12 12.72 3.36 4.00
C GLU A 12 12.53 1.87 3.67
N ILE A 13 11.83 1.56 2.57
CA ILE A 13 11.61 0.17 2.18
C ILE A 13 12.91 -0.52 1.75
N ALA A 14 13.82 0.19 1.08
CA ALA A 14 15.13 -0.35 0.76
C ALA A 14 15.93 -0.65 2.04
N VAL A 15 15.90 0.25 3.04
CA VAL A 15 16.51 0.02 4.35
C VAL A 15 15.87 -1.19 5.05
N ARG A 16 14.53 -1.30 5.01
CA ARG A 16 13.79 -2.43 5.60
C ARG A 16 14.21 -3.78 4.99
N ILE A 17 14.35 -3.83 3.67
CA ILE A 17 14.77 -5.04 2.95
C ILE A 17 16.22 -5.38 3.26
N ILE A 18 17.13 -4.39 3.29
CA ILE A 18 18.55 -4.58 3.67
C ILE A 18 18.65 -5.23 5.05
N ARG A 19 17.92 -4.72 6.04
CA ARG A 19 17.89 -5.27 7.39
C ARG A 19 17.43 -6.73 7.43
N ALA A 20 16.33 -7.05 6.73
CA ALA A 20 15.81 -8.41 6.65
C ALA A 20 16.79 -9.37 5.97
N ALA A 21 17.37 -8.96 4.84
CA ALA A 21 18.34 -9.75 4.09
C ALA A 21 19.60 -10.03 4.92
N ARG A 22 20.13 -9.00 5.59
CA ARG A 22 21.31 -9.13 6.46
C ARG A 22 21.09 -10.12 7.62
N GLU A 23 19.91 -10.08 8.25
CA GLU A 23 19.55 -11.03 9.32
C GLU A 23 19.33 -12.46 8.80
N LEU A 24 19.09 -12.63 7.48
CA LEU A 24 19.06 -13.93 6.80
C LEU A 24 20.45 -14.38 6.30
N GLY A 25 21.50 -13.57 6.49
CA GLY A 25 22.84 -13.85 5.98
C GLY A 25 22.96 -13.65 4.45
N VAL A 26 22.09 -12.84 3.86
CA VAL A 26 22.04 -12.55 2.42
C VAL A 26 22.69 -11.20 2.16
N ALA A 27 23.71 -11.17 1.27
CA ALA A 27 24.35 -9.93 0.86
C ALA A 27 23.40 -9.07 0.01
N THR A 28 23.57 -7.74 0.07
CA THR A 28 22.66 -6.77 -0.53
C THR A 28 23.34 -5.81 -1.49
N VAL A 29 22.69 -5.53 -2.61
CA VAL A 29 23.06 -4.48 -3.55
C VAL A 29 21.96 -3.43 -3.55
N ALA A 30 22.28 -2.20 -3.15
CA ALA A 30 21.39 -1.06 -3.33
C ALA A 30 21.55 -0.45 -4.72
N VAL A 31 20.46 -0.15 -5.40
CA VAL A 31 20.49 0.75 -6.53
C VAL A 31 20.11 2.16 -6.07
N TYR A 32 20.66 3.19 -6.71
CA TYR A 32 20.35 4.58 -6.39
C TYR A 32 20.45 5.49 -7.62
N SER A 33 19.64 6.54 -7.63
CA SER A 33 19.79 7.64 -8.57
C SER A 33 20.83 8.65 -8.05
N GLU A 34 21.32 9.55 -8.89
CA GLU A 34 22.24 10.62 -8.48
C GLU A 34 21.71 11.43 -7.28
N ALA A 35 20.38 11.63 -7.18
CA ALA A 35 19.77 12.35 -6.07
C ALA A 35 19.80 11.57 -4.74
N ASP A 36 19.89 10.27 -4.78
CA ASP A 36 19.87 9.39 -3.60
C ASP A 36 21.27 8.93 -3.15
N LYS A 37 22.35 9.46 -3.73
CA LYS A 37 23.74 9.02 -3.44
C LYS A 37 24.09 9.01 -1.96
N ASP A 38 23.51 9.91 -1.18
CA ASP A 38 23.76 10.06 0.26
C ASP A 38 22.67 9.39 1.11
N SER A 39 21.67 8.72 0.52
CA SER A 39 20.58 8.06 1.22
C SER A 39 21.07 6.89 2.07
N LEU A 40 20.42 6.65 3.20
CA LEU A 40 20.83 5.63 4.18
C LEU A 40 20.89 4.22 3.59
N HIS A 41 20.00 3.87 2.65
CA HIS A 41 20.02 2.55 2.01
C HIS A 41 21.32 2.30 1.22
N VAL A 42 21.88 3.34 0.61
CA VAL A 42 23.16 3.27 -0.10
C VAL A 42 24.32 2.98 0.85
N ARG A 43 24.29 3.62 2.03
CA ARG A 43 25.32 3.43 3.07
C ARG A 43 25.24 2.08 3.80
N LEU A 44 24.04 1.50 3.88
CA LEU A 44 23.81 0.26 4.61
C LEU A 44 24.00 -1.00 3.77
N ALA A 45 23.82 -0.93 2.46
CA ALA A 45 24.00 -2.10 1.58
C ALA A 45 25.48 -2.52 1.52
N ASP A 46 25.73 -3.79 1.17
CA ASP A 46 27.09 -4.32 1.03
C ASP A 46 27.74 -3.77 -0.26
N GLU A 47 26.96 -3.56 -1.31
CA GLU A 47 27.34 -2.91 -2.57
C GLU A 47 26.28 -1.88 -2.98
N ALA A 48 26.67 -0.87 -3.76
CA ALA A 48 25.74 0.14 -4.27
C ALA A 48 26.09 0.55 -5.68
N ILE A 49 25.08 0.69 -6.56
CA ILE A 49 25.25 1.06 -7.96
C ILE A 49 24.33 2.21 -8.33
N CYS A 50 24.90 3.29 -8.88
CA CYS A 50 24.14 4.37 -9.49
C CYS A 50 23.49 3.87 -10.79
N ILE A 51 22.16 4.02 -10.90
CA ILE A 51 21.37 3.55 -12.04
C ILE A 51 20.86 4.67 -12.95
N GLY A 52 21.20 5.91 -12.68
CA GLY A 52 20.81 7.04 -13.54
C GLY A 52 20.63 8.35 -12.80
N THR A 53 20.07 9.32 -13.53
CA THR A 53 19.82 10.67 -13.03
C THR A 53 18.71 10.70 -11.96
N ALA A 54 18.44 11.89 -11.39
CA ALA A 54 17.41 12.09 -10.38
C ALA A 54 15.98 11.69 -10.83
N SER A 55 15.69 11.79 -12.14
CA SER A 55 14.40 11.37 -12.69
C SER A 55 14.17 9.87 -12.48
N SER A 56 13.02 9.49 -11.91
CA SER A 56 12.66 8.09 -11.74
C SER A 56 12.51 7.34 -13.08
N ALA A 57 12.10 8.04 -14.15
CA ALA A 57 12.00 7.47 -15.49
C ALA A 57 13.38 7.04 -16.05
N ASP A 58 14.44 7.75 -15.66
CA ASP A 58 15.81 7.48 -16.09
C ASP A 58 16.62 6.64 -15.10
N SER A 59 16.03 6.28 -13.97
CA SER A 59 16.66 5.50 -12.90
C SER A 59 15.78 4.33 -12.44
N TYR A 60 14.96 4.51 -11.43
CA TYR A 60 14.17 3.43 -10.76
C TYR A 60 13.12 2.77 -11.66
N LEU A 61 12.67 3.40 -12.74
CA LEU A 61 11.75 2.84 -13.73
C LEU A 61 12.47 2.31 -14.98
N LYS A 62 13.81 2.45 -15.06
CA LYS A 62 14.59 2.04 -16.22
C LYS A 62 15.06 0.60 -16.09
N ILE A 63 14.23 -0.32 -16.52
CA ILE A 63 14.46 -1.77 -16.44
C ILE A 63 15.87 -2.18 -16.88
N PRO A 64 16.41 -1.74 -18.06
CA PRO A 64 17.73 -2.17 -18.50
C PRO A 64 18.86 -1.84 -17.49
N ASN A 65 18.79 -0.68 -16.84
CA ASN A 65 19.82 -0.27 -15.88
C ASN A 65 19.78 -1.15 -14.62
N ILE A 66 18.59 -1.49 -14.14
CA ILE A 66 18.40 -2.36 -12.96
C ILE A 66 18.90 -3.78 -13.27
N ILE A 67 18.55 -4.34 -14.44
CA ILE A 67 19.01 -5.67 -14.85
C ILE A 67 20.52 -5.70 -15.04
N SER A 68 21.12 -4.65 -15.66
CA SER A 68 22.57 -4.56 -15.81
C SER A 68 23.27 -4.49 -14.44
N ALA A 69 22.72 -3.72 -13.48
CA ALA A 69 23.25 -3.66 -12.12
C ALA A 69 23.21 -5.05 -11.44
N ALA A 70 22.11 -5.81 -11.61
CA ALA A 70 22.00 -7.16 -11.06
C ALA A 70 23.01 -8.13 -11.68
N GLN A 71 23.22 -8.06 -12.99
CA GLN A 71 24.18 -8.91 -13.70
C GLN A 71 25.64 -8.58 -13.31
N ILE A 72 26.01 -7.29 -13.26
CA ILE A 72 27.36 -6.84 -12.87
C ILE A 72 27.69 -7.28 -11.44
N THR A 73 26.75 -7.19 -10.53
CA THR A 73 26.90 -7.60 -9.12
C THR A 73 26.69 -9.07 -8.87
N GLN A 74 26.32 -9.83 -9.90
CA GLN A 74 25.98 -11.25 -9.78
C GLN A 74 24.87 -11.52 -8.73
N SER A 75 23.87 -10.64 -8.68
CA SER A 75 22.72 -10.80 -7.81
C SER A 75 21.82 -11.93 -8.31
N GLU A 76 21.46 -12.86 -7.44
CA GLU A 76 20.64 -14.03 -7.78
C GLU A 76 19.14 -13.70 -7.84
N ALA A 77 18.73 -12.62 -7.13
CA ALA A 77 17.35 -12.18 -7.08
C ALA A 77 17.25 -10.66 -6.97
N ILE A 78 16.07 -10.13 -7.33
CA ILE A 78 15.72 -8.71 -7.21
C ILE A 78 14.49 -8.57 -6.31
N HIS A 79 14.61 -7.74 -5.25
CA HIS A 79 13.48 -7.34 -4.43
C HIS A 79 12.96 -5.98 -4.88
N PRO A 80 11.73 -5.87 -5.40
CA PRO A 80 11.20 -4.61 -5.93
C PRO A 80 10.64 -3.68 -4.85
N GLY A 81 10.42 -4.15 -3.61
CA GLY A 81 9.71 -3.41 -2.57
C GLY A 81 8.26 -3.10 -2.95
N TYR A 82 7.86 -1.85 -2.84
CA TYR A 82 6.56 -1.33 -3.29
C TYR A 82 6.76 -0.09 -4.19
N GLY A 83 5.75 0.27 -5.00
CA GLY A 83 5.86 1.34 -5.99
C GLY A 83 6.80 0.96 -7.15
N PHE A 84 7.21 1.94 -7.95
CA PHE A 84 8.08 1.77 -9.12
C PHE A 84 7.72 0.53 -9.98
N LEU A 85 8.57 -0.49 -9.99
CA LEU A 85 8.43 -1.69 -10.82
C LEU A 85 7.84 -2.89 -10.07
N SER A 86 7.40 -2.72 -8.82
CA SER A 86 6.94 -3.86 -7.99
C SER A 86 5.70 -4.59 -8.53
N GLU A 87 4.86 -3.92 -9.29
CA GLU A 87 3.67 -4.48 -9.96
C GLU A 87 3.78 -4.43 -11.49
N ASN A 88 5.02 -4.43 -11.99
CA ASN A 88 5.29 -4.41 -13.42
C ASN A 88 5.53 -5.83 -13.95
N GLN A 89 4.53 -6.41 -14.64
CA GLN A 89 4.60 -7.73 -15.24
C GLN A 89 5.84 -7.90 -16.14
N ARG A 90 6.09 -6.91 -17.02
CA ARG A 90 7.23 -6.97 -17.96
C ARG A 90 8.57 -7.01 -17.23
N PHE A 91 8.70 -6.31 -16.12
CA PHE A 91 9.93 -6.36 -15.31
C PHE A 91 10.14 -7.75 -14.71
N ALA A 92 9.11 -8.36 -14.13
CA ALA A 92 9.18 -9.73 -13.61
C ALA A 92 9.54 -10.74 -14.70
N GLU A 93 8.93 -10.65 -15.91
CA GLU A 93 9.27 -11.48 -17.06
C GLU A 93 10.73 -11.31 -17.51
N ILE A 94 11.25 -10.07 -17.49
CA ILE A 94 12.64 -9.79 -17.87
C ILE A 94 13.60 -10.36 -16.83
N CYS A 95 13.28 -10.30 -15.53
CA CYS A 95 14.06 -10.96 -14.49
C CYS A 95 14.17 -12.48 -14.80
N ASP A 96 13.05 -13.16 -15.02
CA ASP A 96 13.01 -14.60 -15.31
C ASP A 96 13.84 -14.95 -16.55
N LYS A 97 13.69 -14.18 -17.64
CA LYS A 97 14.46 -14.38 -18.89
C LYS A 97 15.99 -14.21 -18.71
N ASN A 98 16.41 -13.47 -17.68
CA ASN A 98 17.82 -13.29 -17.35
C ASN A 98 18.31 -14.23 -16.24
N GLY A 99 17.49 -15.18 -15.80
CA GLY A 99 17.85 -16.13 -14.73
C GLY A 99 17.93 -15.47 -13.34
N ILE A 100 17.29 -14.33 -13.16
CA ILE A 100 17.24 -13.58 -11.91
C ILE A 100 15.86 -13.79 -11.28
N VAL A 101 15.80 -14.23 -10.03
CA VAL A 101 14.52 -14.45 -9.35
C VAL A 101 13.89 -13.09 -8.99
N PHE A 102 12.66 -12.85 -9.45
CA PHE A 102 11.85 -11.73 -8.96
C PHE A 102 11.26 -12.08 -7.60
N ILE A 103 11.60 -11.32 -6.54
CA ILE A 103 11.05 -11.52 -5.19
C ILE A 103 9.66 -10.88 -5.14
N GLY A 104 8.69 -11.61 -5.61
CA GLY A 104 7.30 -11.23 -5.81
C GLY A 104 6.51 -12.39 -6.41
N PRO A 105 5.24 -12.21 -6.75
CA PRO A 105 4.45 -13.24 -7.41
C PRO A 105 4.86 -13.39 -8.87
N LYS A 106 4.36 -14.46 -9.51
CA LYS A 106 4.58 -14.72 -10.94
C LYS A 106 4.03 -13.58 -11.81
N PRO A 107 4.64 -13.32 -12.98
CA PRO A 107 4.20 -12.26 -13.90
C PRO A 107 2.72 -12.33 -14.26
N GLU A 108 2.19 -13.55 -14.47
CA GLU A 108 0.79 -13.77 -14.82
C GLU A 108 -0.17 -13.33 -13.70
N LEU A 109 0.25 -13.49 -12.44
CA LEU A 109 -0.55 -13.07 -11.27
C LEU A 109 -0.53 -11.54 -11.11
N ILE A 110 0.60 -10.92 -11.41
CA ILE A 110 0.69 -9.44 -11.45
C ILE A 110 -0.29 -8.89 -12.48
N ASN A 111 -0.29 -9.46 -13.68
CA ASN A 111 -1.20 -9.04 -14.75
C ASN A 111 -2.67 -9.31 -14.40
N MET A 112 -2.97 -10.51 -13.92
CA MET A 112 -4.33 -10.94 -13.57
C MET A 112 -4.97 -10.05 -12.52
N MET A 113 -4.23 -9.70 -11.46
CA MET A 113 -4.76 -8.92 -10.35
C MET A 113 -4.58 -7.41 -10.54
N GLY A 114 -3.69 -6.99 -11.44
CA GLY A 114 -3.49 -5.60 -11.82
C GLY A 114 -4.56 -5.06 -12.78
N ASP A 115 -5.18 -5.91 -13.59
CA ASP A 115 -6.32 -5.56 -14.41
C ASP A 115 -7.63 -5.63 -13.59
N LYS A 116 -8.31 -4.49 -13.44
CA LYS A 116 -9.47 -4.37 -12.54
C LYS A 116 -10.65 -5.28 -12.95
N ALA A 117 -10.87 -5.46 -14.24
CA ALA A 117 -11.95 -6.32 -14.74
C ALA A 117 -11.64 -7.78 -14.44
N THR A 118 -10.44 -8.23 -14.77
CA THR A 118 -9.96 -9.60 -14.51
C THR A 118 -9.89 -9.91 -13.01
N ALA A 119 -9.43 -8.95 -12.20
CA ALA A 119 -9.40 -9.09 -10.74
C ALA A 119 -10.82 -9.26 -10.17
N ARG A 120 -11.79 -8.47 -10.66
CA ARG A 120 -13.20 -8.57 -10.26
C ARG A 120 -13.82 -9.91 -10.68
N GLU A 121 -13.63 -10.36 -11.92
CA GLU A 121 -14.08 -11.67 -12.39
C GLU A 121 -13.46 -12.81 -11.57
N THR A 122 -12.18 -12.69 -11.25
CA THR A 122 -11.47 -13.65 -10.39
C THR A 122 -12.08 -13.69 -8.98
N ALA A 123 -12.39 -12.53 -8.40
CA ALA A 123 -13.08 -12.44 -7.11
C ALA A 123 -14.45 -13.14 -7.14
N ILE A 124 -15.25 -12.90 -8.18
CA ILE A 124 -16.56 -13.57 -8.39
C ILE A 124 -16.39 -15.08 -8.46
N LYS A 125 -15.46 -15.57 -9.29
CA LYS A 125 -15.17 -17.01 -9.46
C LYS A 125 -14.82 -17.68 -8.12
N HIS A 126 -14.10 -16.98 -7.25
CA HIS A 126 -13.73 -17.47 -5.92
C HIS A 126 -14.75 -17.13 -4.83
N LYS A 127 -15.92 -16.54 -5.21
CA LYS A 127 -17.03 -16.19 -4.31
C LYS A 127 -16.65 -15.14 -3.26
N VAL A 128 -15.68 -14.27 -3.57
CA VAL A 128 -15.38 -13.10 -2.74
C VAL A 128 -16.48 -12.06 -2.99
N PRO A 129 -17.07 -11.46 -1.95
CA PRO A 129 -18.10 -10.45 -2.12
C PRO A 129 -17.55 -9.24 -2.89
N ILE A 130 -18.32 -8.74 -3.86
CA ILE A 130 -18.04 -7.56 -4.64
C ILE A 130 -19.23 -6.61 -4.56
N THR A 131 -19.01 -5.32 -4.88
CA THR A 131 -20.11 -4.37 -5.10
C THR A 131 -20.97 -4.83 -6.27
N LYS A 132 -22.29 -4.64 -6.19
CA LYS A 132 -23.15 -4.81 -7.38
C LYS A 132 -22.69 -3.82 -8.47
N GLY A 133 -22.67 -4.25 -9.71
CA GLY A 133 -22.22 -3.39 -10.79
C GLY A 133 -22.55 -3.97 -12.17
N SER A 134 -22.15 -3.25 -13.21
CA SER A 134 -22.29 -3.71 -14.59
C SER A 134 -21.48 -4.98 -14.85
N ASP A 135 -21.95 -5.77 -15.79
CA ASP A 135 -21.21 -6.89 -16.35
C ASP A 135 -20.24 -6.36 -17.42
N GLY A 136 -19.06 -5.90 -16.95
CA GLY A 136 -18.06 -5.28 -17.82
C GLY A 136 -18.33 -3.82 -18.17
N ILE A 137 -17.85 -3.43 -19.35
CA ILE A 137 -17.91 -2.07 -19.89
C ILE A 137 -19.37 -1.67 -20.18
N VAL A 138 -19.70 -0.42 -19.89
CA VAL A 138 -20.99 0.18 -20.24
C VAL A 138 -20.79 1.19 -21.37
N PRO A 139 -21.04 0.81 -22.64
CA PRO A 139 -20.67 1.62 -23.79
C PRO A 139 -21.61 2.81 -24.06
N THR A 140 -22.84 2.77 -23.53
CA THR A 140 -23.84 3.81 -23.78
C THR A 140 -24.50 4.33 -22.52
N LEU A 141 -24.97 5.59 -22.55
CA LEU A 141 -25.69 6.19 -21.43
C LEU A 141 -27.01 5.45 -21.14
N GLU A 142 -27.68 4.92 -22.13
CA GLU A 142 -28.91 4.16 -21.94
C GLU A 142 -28.69 2.84 -21.20
N GLU A 143 -27.58 2.16 -21.47
CA GLU A 143 -27.17 0.99 -20.68
C GLU A 143 -26.75 1.38 -19.26
N ALA A 144 -26.06 2.52 -19.11
CA ALA A 144 -25.70 3.08 -17.83
C ALA A 144 -26.92 3.32 -16.93
N LYS A 145 -27.99 3.89 -17.48
CA LYS A 145 -29.27 4.11 -16.76
C LYS A 145 -29.89 2.79 -16.31
N LYS A 146 -30.00 1.80 -17.21
CA LYS A 146 -30.54 0.47 -16.85
C LYS A 146 -29.75 -0.21 -15.73
N VAL A 147 -28.43 -0.14 -15.80
CA VAL A 147 -27.56 -0.69 -14.74
C VAL A 147 -27.78 0.06 -13.43
N ALA A 148 -27.81 1.39 -13.44
CA ALA A 148 -28.01 2.21 -12.24
C ALA A 148 -29.39 1.99 -11.60
N GLU A 149 -30.45 1.81 -12.37
CA GLU A 149 -31.79 1.44 -11.87
C GLU A 149 -31.74 0.06 -11.18
N TRP A 150 -31.08 -0.92 -11.80
CA TRP A 150 -30.99 -2.28 -11.25
C TRP A 150 -30.19 -2.34 -9.95
N ILE A 151 -29.05 -1.61 -9.84
CA ILE A 151 -28.22 -1.60 -8.64
C ILE A 151 -28.68 -0.57 -7.60
N THR A 152 -29.57 0.33 -7.98
CA THR A 152 -30.09 1.49 -7.20
C THR A 152 -29.04 2.57 -6.94
N TYR A 153 -29.47 3.84 -6.97
CA TYR A 153 -28.60 4.97 -6.62
C TYR A 153 -28.24 4.98 -5.12
N PRO A 154 -27.11 5.59 -4.70
CA PRO A 154 -26.08 6.19 -5.55
C PRO A 154 -25.20 5.14 -6.25
N VAL A 155 -24.65 5.54 -7.40
CA VAL A 155 -23.73 4.70 -8.19
C VAL A 155 -22.39 5.40 -8.42
N MET A 156 -21.35 4.62 -8.68
CA MET A 156 -20.03 5.10 -9.06
C MET A 156 -19.75 4.71 -10.50
N ILE A 157 -19.40 5.69 -11.33
CA ILE A 157 -18.88 5.49 -12.68
C ILE A 157 -17.37 5.41 -12.57
N LYS A 158 -16.73 4.38 -13.12
CA LYS A 158 -15.29 4.16 -13.07
C LYS A 158 -14.69 3.91 -14.43
N ALA A 159 -13.55 4.52 -14.73
CA ALA A 159 -12.75 4.16 -15.90
C ALA A 159 -12.21 2.72 -15.73
N THR A 160 -12.20 1.95 -16.82
CA THR A 160 -11.64 0.59 -16.85
C THR A 160 -10.11 0.61 -16.71
N ALA A 161 -9.47 1.61 -17.33
CA ALA A 161 -8.04 1.89 -17.19
C ALA A 161 -7.83 2.98 -16.15
N GLY A 162 -6.84 2.82 -15.25
CA GLY A 162 -6.45 3.85 -14.31
C GLY A 162 -6.50 3.43 -12.83
N GLY A 163 -5.91 4.28 -11.98
CA GLY A 163 -5.79 4.08 -10.54
C GLY A 163 -5.78 5.40 -9.77
N GLY A 164 -5.72 5.34 -8.42
CA GLY A 164 -5.60 6.52 -7.58
C GLY A 164 -6.80 7.48 -7.60
N GLY A 165 -8.00 6.97 -7.89
CA GLY A 165 -9.23 7.79 -7.87
C GLY A 165 -9.50 8.63 -9.12
N LYS A 166 -8.62 8.63 -10.12
CA LYS A 166 -8.84 9.35 -11.38
C LYS A 166 -9.86 8.61 -12.26
N GLY A 167 -10.76 9.36 -12.91
CA GLY A 167 -11.81 8.79 -13.75
C GLY A 167 -12.94 8.12 -12.95
N MET A 168 -13.17 8.54 -11.70
CA MET A 168 -14.28 8.09 -10.86
C MET A 168 -15.26 9.25 -10.62
N ARG A 169 -16.56 8.99 -10.84
CA ARG A 169 -17.64 9.97 -10.65
C ARG A 169 -18.82 9.32 -9.93
N ILE A 170 -19.33 9.98 -8.89
CA ILE A 170 -20.53 9.54 -8.17
C ILE A 170 -21.75 10.14 -8.88
N ALA A 171 -22.81 9.34 -9.01
CA ALA A 171 -24.13 9.82 -9.43
C ALA A 171 -25.17 9.38 -8.39
N ARG A 172 -25.94 10.35 -7.87
CA ARG A 172 -26.95 10.12 -6.86
C ARG A 172 -28.34 9.95 -7.43
N ASP A 173 -28.51 10.34 -8.68
CA ASP A 173 -29.75 10.22 -9.45
C ASP A 173 -29.44 10.10 -10.96
N GLU A 174 -30.50 9.94 -11.76
CA GLU A 174 -30.39 9.77 -13.22
C GLU A 174 -29.78 11.00 -13.91
N LYS A 175 -30.06 12.21 -13.40
CA LYS A 175 -29.55 13.47 -13.96
C LYS A 175 -28.04 13.56 -13.75
N GLU A 176 -27.57 13.34 -12.50
CA GLU A 176 -26.13 13.29 -12.19
C GLU A 176 -25.44 12.17 -12.99
N LEU A 177 -26.11 11.04 -13.20
CA LEU A 177 -25.55 9.95 -14.02
C LEU A 177 -25.31 10.42 -15.46
N ALA A 178 -26.28 11.08 -16.09
CA ALA A 178 -26.15 11.53 -17.47
C ALA A 178 -25.02 12.55 -17.64
N GLU A 179 -24.90 13.49 -16.73
CA GLU A 179 -23.84 14.49 -16.72
C GLU A 179 -22.46 13.85 -16.49
N ASN A 180 -22.32 13.04 -15.45
CA ASN A 180 -21.07 12.47 -15.01
C ASN A 180 -20.56 11.33 -15.90
N TYR A 181 -21.43 10.64 -16.63
CA TYR A 181 -21.04 9.58 -17.56
C TYR A 181 -20.15 10.11 -18.68
N ILE A 182 -20.55 11.22 -19.31
CA ILE A 182 -19.80 11.87 -20.40
C ILE A 182 -18.46 12.42 -19.85
N VAL A 183 -18.50 13.05 -18.68
CA VAL A 183 -17.30 13.60 -18.04
C VAL A 183 -16.31 12.49 -17.73
N ALA A 184 -16.77 11.36 -17.15
CA ALA A 184 -15.92 10.22 -16.82
C ALA A 184 -15.26 9.61 -18.07
N GLN A 185 -15.99 9.46 -19.17
CA GLN A 185 -15.43 8.95 -20.43
C GLN A 185 -14.36 9.89 -21.00
N ASN A 186 -14.61 11.21 -20.99
CA ASN A 186 -13.65 12.19 -21.47
C ASN A 186 -12.37 12.22 -20.62
N GLU A 187 -12.51 12.17 -19.30
CA GLU A 187 -11.38 12.07 -18.38
C GLU A 187 -10.58 10.76 -18.57
N ALA A 188 -11.28 9.64 -18.74
CA ALA A 188 -10.66 8.35 -18.99
C ALA A 188 -9.86 8.37 -20.30
N LYS A 189 -10.44 8.92 -21.36
CA LYS A 189 -9.76 9.08 -22.65
C LYS A 189 -8.54 10.01 -22.57
N ALA A 190 -8.67 11.14 -21.87
CA ALA A 190 -7.59 12.11 -21.76
C ALA A 190 -6.41 11.60 -20.92
N ASN A 191 -6.69 10.91 -19.80
CA ASN A 191 -5.66 10.46 -18.87
C ASN A 191 -5.06 9.09 -19.21
N PHE A 192 -5.85 8.19 -19.83
CA PHE A 192 -5.49 6.79 -20.03
C PHE A 192 -5.57 6.32 -21.49
N GLY A 193 -6.04 7.18 -22.41
CA GLY A 193 -6.20 6.85 -23.82
C GLY A 193 -7.40 5.93 -24.13
N ASN A 194 -8.14 5.47 -23.11
CA ASN A 194 -9.31 4.58 -23.24
C ASN A 194 -10.52 5.22 -22.55
N PRO A 195 -11.65 5.47 -23.29
CA PRO A 195 -12.87 6.07 -22.74
C PRO A 195 -13.78 5.07 -21.99
N ASP A 196 -13.43 3.80 -21.95
CA ASP A 196 -14.30 2.76 -21.42
C ASP A 196 -14.54 2.93 -19.92
N VAL A 197 -15.82 2.88 -19.54
CA VAL A 197 -16.26 2.99 -18.15
C VAL A 197 -17.16 1.81 -17.77
N TYR A 198 -17.22 1.51 -16.48
CA TYR A 198 -18.17 0.59 -15.87
C TYR A 198 -18.86 1.25 -14.68
N ILE A 199 -19.96 0.68 -14.19
CA ILE A 199 -20.77 1.25 -13.12
C ILE A 199 -20.86 0.25 -11.97
N GLU A 200 -20.70 0.77 -10.74
CA GLU A 200 -20.84 -0.01 -9.50
C GLU A 200 -21.75 0.71 -8.51
N LYS A 201 -22.31 -0.05 -7.57
CA LYS A 201 -22.93 0.52 -6.38
C LYS A 201 -21.91 1.38 -5.63
N TYR A 202 -22.24 2.63 -5.38
CA TYR A 202 -21.45 3.46 -4.46
C TYR A 202 -21.74 3.06 -3.03
N VAL A 203 -20.69 2.71 -2.29
CA VAL A 203 -20.76 2.44 -0.86
C VAL A 203 -20.56 3.76 -0.13
N GLU A 204 -21.59 4.19 0.59
CA GLU A 204 -21.55 5.47 1.31
C GLU A 204 -20.81 5.32 2.62
N GLU A 205 -19.92 6.27 2.92
CA GLU A 205 -19.12 6.31 4.15
C GLU A 205 -18.55 4.92 4.52
N PRO A 206 -17.77 4.30 3.62
CA PRO A 206 -17.18 3.01 3.93
C PRO A 206 -15.96 3.17 4.82
N ARG A 207 -15.55 2.05 5.45
CA ARG A 207 -14.18 1.87 5.92
C ARG A 207 -13.36 1.25 4.81
N HIS A 208 -12.08 1.57 4.80
CA HIS A 208 -11.09 0.87 4.00
C HIS A 208 -10.36 -0.14 4.90
N VAL A 209 -10.67 -1.40 4.72
CA VAL A 209 -10.07 -2.49 5.49
C VAL A 209 -9.44 -3.49 4.53
N GLU A 210 -8.24 -3.94 4.85
CA GLU A 210 -7.49 -4.82 3.96
C GLU A 210 -6.95 -6.05 4.70
N ILE A 211 -6.77 -7.15 3.98
CA ILE A 211 -6.25 -8.41 4.53
C ILE A 211 -4.86 -8.69 3.99
N GLN A 212 -3.88 -8.78 4.90
CA GLN A 212 -2.54 -9.23 4.57
C GLN A 212 -2.51 -10.72 4.32
N ILE A 213 -1.98 -11.14 3.18
CA ILE A 213 -1.74 -12.55 2.87
C ILE A 213 -0.27 -12.82 2.56
N ILE A 214 0.11 -14.07 2.69
CA ILE A 214 1.35 -14.61 2.14
C ILE A 214 1.09 -16.05 1.67
N GLY A 215 1.64 -16.39 0.50
CA GLY A 215 1.58 -17.73 -0.08
C GLY A 215 2.96 -18.25 -0.44
N ASP A 216 3.10 -19.56 -0.59
CA ASP A 216 4.32 -20.22 -1.08
C ASP A 216 4.06 -21.04 -2.36
N LYS A 217 5.14 -21.48 -2.99
CA LYS A 217 5.10 -22.29 -4.22
C LYS A 217 4.50 -23.70 -4.02
N PHE A 218 4.21 -24.10 -2.77
CA PHE A 218 3.65 -25.39 -2.40
C PHE A 218 2.14 -25.34 -2.16
N GLY A 219 1.52 -24.17 -2.37
CA GLY A 219 0.07 -23.96 -2.20
C GLY A 219 -0.36 -23.70 -0.76
N ASN A 220 0.57 -23.44 0.15
CA ASN A 220 0.24 -22.93 1.47
C ASN A 220 -0.05 -21.42 1.37
N VAL A 221 -1.14 -20.98 1.99
CA VAL A 221 -1.53 -19.57 2.08
C VAL A 221 -1.98 -19.27 3.50
N VAL A 222 -1.49 -18.17 4.05
CA VAL A 222 -1.80 -17.69 5.40
C VAL A 222 -2.24 -16.22 5.29
N HIS A 223 -3.24 -15.82 6.07
CA HIS A 223 -3.57 -14.41 6.28
C HIS A 223 -3.13 -13.95 7.67
N LEU A 224 -2.65 -12.72 7.78
CA LEU A 224 -2.12 -12.13 9.02
C LEU A 224 -3.13 -11.16 9.68
N GLY A 225 -4.41 -11.35 9.44
CA GLY A 225 -5.43 -10.42 9.91
C GLY A 225 -5.56 -9.20 8.99
N GLU A 226 -6.29 -8.22 9.50
CA GLU A 226 -6.60 -6.99 8.77
C GLU A 226 -5.78 -5.79 9.25
N ARG A 227 -5.73 -4.79 8.38
CA ARG A 227 -5.39 -3.40 8.68
C ARG A 227 -6.57 -2.51 8.34
N ASP A 228 -6.83 -1.53 9.18
CA ASP A 228 -7.77 -0.43 8.91
C ASP A 228 -7.00 0.75 8.36
N CYS A 229 -7.26 1.11 7.11
CA CYS A 229 -6.59 2.17 6.37
C CYS A 229 -7.57 3.31 6.04
N THR A 230 -8.56 3.50 6.88
CA THR A 230 -9.68 4.44 6.64
C THR A 230 -9.24 5.90 6.67
N ILE A 231 -8.22 6.24 7.47
CA ILE A 231 -7.70 7.62 7.55
C ILE A 231 -6.79 7.89 6.35
N GLN A 232 -7.35 8.54 5.35
CA GLN A 232 -6.67 8.83 4.09
C GLN A 232 -7.07 10.20 3.53
N ARG A 233 -6.18 10.80 2.75
CA ARG A 233 -6.41 12.04 2.03
C ARG A 233 -6.22 11.80 0.55
N ARG A 234 -7.24 12.11 -0.27
CA ARG A 234 -7.19 11.90 -1.74
C ARG A 234 -6.70 10.48 -2.11
N HIS A 235 -7.19 9.47 -1.40
CA HIS A 235 -6.80 8.05 -1.54
C HIS A 235 -5.36 7.72 -1.12
N GLN A 236 -4.66 8.64 -0.45
CA GLN A 236 -3.36 8.37 0.19
C GLN A 236 -3.59 8.08 1.67
N LYS A 237 -3.23 6.90 2.11
CA LYS A 237 -3.30 6.45 3.51
C LYS A 237 -2.35 7.31 4.36
N LEU A 238 -2.76 7.70 5.56
CA LEU A 238 -1.98 8.55 6.47
C LEU A 238 -1.81 7.91 7.85
N ILE A 239 -2.84 7.20 8.32
CA ILE A 239 -2.82 6.44 9.58
C ILE A 239 -3.43 5.08 9.31
N GLU A 240 -2.74 4.04 9.73
CA GLU A 240 -3.18 2.65 9.64
C GLU A 240 -3.18 2.02 11.04
N GLU A 241 -4.16 1.15 11.31
CA GLU A 241 -4.23 0.45 12.59
C GLU A 241 -4.63 -1.03 12.43
N SER A 242 -4.22 -1.85 13.39
CA SER A 242 -4.66 -3.24 13.53
C SER A 242 -4.76 -3.61 15.02
N PRO A 243 -5.83 -4.36 15.42
CA PRO A 243 -6.98 -4.72 14.60
C PRO A 243 -7.90 -3.54 14.31
N SER A 244 -8.71 -3.61 13.24
CA SER A 244 -9.74 -2.61 12.96
C SER A 244 -10.77 -2.59 14.08
N VAL A 245 -11.06 -1.40 14.58
CA VAL A 245 -12.16 -1.20 15.56
C VAL A 245 -13.54 -1.16 14.89
N GLY A 246 -13.57 -1.05 13.58
CA GLY A 246 -14.79 -0.95 12.79
C GLY A 246 -15.40 -2.29 12.38
N ILE A 247 -14.74 -3.42 12.67
CA ILE A 247 -15.24 -4.74 12.34
C ILE A 247 -15.17 -5.68 13.55
N ASP A 248 -16.14 -6.59 13.64
CA ASP A 248 -16.13 -7.60 14.68
C ASP A 248 -15.25 -8.82 14.33
N ALA A 249 -14.99 -9.67 15.31
CA ALA A 249 -14.14 -10.86 15.14
C ALA A 249 -14.67 -11.83 14.07
N LYS A 250 -16.01 -11.92 13.92
CA LYS A 250 -16.66 -12.80 12.93
C LYS A 250 -16.44 -12.26 11.51
N THR A 251 -16.57 -10.96 11.31
CA THR A 251 -16.31 -10.30 10.03
C THR A 251 -14.84 -10.43 9.66
N ARG A 252 -13.91 -10.19 10.60
CA ARG A 252 -12.46 -10.39 10.43
C ARG A 252 -12.14 -11.80 9.95
N GLU A 253 -12.64 -12.80 10.65
CA GLU A 253 -12.41 -14.20 10.27
C GLU A 253 -12.96 -14.53 8.88
N LYS A 254 -14.14 -14.01 8.55
CA LYS A 254 -14.77 -14.20 7.25
C LYS A 254 -13.96 -13.56 6.12
N MET A 255 -13.50 -12.32 6.31
CA MET A 255 -12.66 -11.61 5.35
C MET A 255 -11.34 -12.35 5.12
N GLY A 256 -10.66 -12.76 6.20
CA GLY A 256 -9.42 -13.54 6.13
C GLY A 256 -9.58 -14.85 5.36
N LYS A 257 -10.66 -15.61 5.62
CA LYS A 257 -10.98 -16.84 4.89
C LYS A 257 -11.20 -16.60 3.39
N PHE A 258 -11.90 -15.52 3.03
CA PHE A 258 -12.10 -15.17 1.62
C PHE A 258 -10.81 -14.79 0.94
N ALA A 259 -9.97 -13.99 1.60
CA ALA A 259 -8.66 -13.58 1.08
C ALA A 259 -7.74 -14.79 0.86
N ALA A 260 -7.61 -15.67 1.85
CA ALA A 260 -6.81 -16.88 1.73
C ALA A 260 -7.35 -17.85 0.66
N LYS A 261 -8.68 -17.97 0.53
CA LYS A 261 -9.31 -18.81 -0.49
C LYS A 261 -9.04 -18.29 -1.90
N LEU A 262 -9.16 -16.98 -2.13
CA LEU A 262 -8.86 -16.37 -3.43
C LEU A 262 -7.39 -16.60 -3.77
N ALA A 263 -6.48 -16.23 -2.87
CA ALA A 263 -5.05 -16.37 -3.08
C ALA A 263 -4.64 -17.82 -3.38
N LYS A 264 -5.17 -18.80 -2.62
CA LYS A 264 -4.95 -20.22 -2.89
C LYS A 264 -5.53 -20.64 -4.24
N GLY A 265 -6.71 -20.13 -4.59
CA GLY A 265 -7.40 -20.47 -5.84
C GLY A 265 -6.69 -20.01 -7.10
N ILE A 266 -5.92 -18.92 -7.02
CA ILE A 266 -5.10 -18.40 -8.12
C ILE A 266 -3.65 -18.89 -8.06
N GLY A 267 -3.27 -19.66 -7.03
CA GLY A 267 -1.89 -20.14 -6.85
C GLY A 267 -0.91 -19.03 -6.47
N TYR A 268 -1.34 -18.08 -5.64
CA TYR A 268 -0.52 -16.93 -5.21
C TYR A 268 0.65 -17.39 -4.34
N ASP A 269 1.86 -16.95 -4.66
CA ASP A 269 3.11 -17.46 -4.11
C ASP A 269 4.07 -16.37 -3.58
N SER A 270 3.53 -15.30 -3.04
CA SER A 270 4.30 -14.20 -2.41
C SER A 270 3.48 -13.48 -1.35
N VAL A 271 4.00 -12.36 -0.85
CA VAL A 271 3.26 -11.39 -0.03
C VAL A 271 2.29 -10.61 -0.91
N GLY A 272 1.06 -10.43 -0.45
CA GLY A 272 0.03 -9.64 -1.13
C GLY A 272 -1.03 -9.14 -0.16
N THR A 273 -1.87 -8.23 -0.62
CA THR A 273 -2.94 -7.64 0.19
C THR A 273 -4.22 -7.55 -0.62
N LEU A 274 -5.34 -7.99 -0.02
CA LEU A 274 -6.67 -7.79 -0.59
C LEU A 274 -7.34 -6.61 0.12
N GLU A 275 -7.73 -5.60 -0.65
CA GLU A 275 -8.40 -4.41 -0.15
C GLU A 275 -9.92 -4.52 -0.29
N PHE A 276 -10.64 -4.06 0.75
CA PHE A 276 -12.09 -4.11 0.84
C PHE A 276 -12.67 -2.79 1.30
N LEU A 277 -13.86 -2.46 0.79
CA LEU A 277 -14.76 -1.50 1.43
C LEU A 277 -15.66 -2.23 2.41
N VAL A 278 -15.80 -1.68 3.61
CA VAL A 278 -16.71 -2.22 4.63
C VAL A 278 -17.77 -1.17 4.94
N ASP A 279 -19.05 -1.51 4.77
CA ASP A 279 -20.17 -0.63 5.07
C ASP A 279 -20.54 -0.63 6.58
N LYS A 280 -21.44 0.27 6.97
CA LYS A 280 -21.92 0.39 8.35
C LYS A 280 -22.65 -0.86 8.89
N SER A 281 -23.08 -1.75 8.00
CA SER A 281 -23.73 -3.02 8.33
C SER A 281 -22.73 -4.19 8.37
N MET A 282 -21.42 -3.91 8.31
CA MET A 282 -20.32 -4.89 8.24
C MET A 282 -20.34 -5.80 7.01
N ASN A 283 -21.05 -5.41 5.93
CA ASN A 283 -20.85 -6.05 4.64
C ASN A 283 -19.53 -5.52 4.06
N PHE A 284 -18.77 -6.42 3.45
CA PHE A 284 -17.50 -6.07 2.84
C PHE A 284 -17.47 -6.44 1.36
N TYR A 285 -16.79 -5.62 0.59
CA TYR A 285 -16.75 -5.72 -0.87
C TYR A 285 -15.31 -5.57 -1.34
N PHE A 286 -14.84 -6.55 -2.11
CA PHE A 286 -13.51 -6.53 -2.70
C PHE A 286 -13.33 -5.31 -3.63
N MET A 287 -12.23 -4.62 -3.47
CA MET A 287 -11.81 -3.51 -4.31
C MET A 287 -10.75 -3.93 -5.31
N GLU A 288 -9.61 -4.35 -4.77
CA GLU A 288 -8.43 -4.72 -5.56
C GLU A 288 -7.50 -5.63 -4.74
N MET A 289 -6.51 -6.20 -5.42
CA MET A 289 -5.43 -6.93 -4.77
C MET A 289 -4.10 -6.29 -5.17
N ASN A 290 -3.33 -5.89 -4.17
CA ASN A 290 -1.94 -5.46 -4.38
C ASN A 290 -1.03 -6.68 -4.36
N THR A 291 -0.32 -6.89 -5.47
CA THR A 291 0.54 -8.06 -5.68
C THR A 291 1.98 -7.84 -5.22
N ARG A 292 2.14 -7.13 -4.13
CA ARG A 292 3.41 -6.70 -3.53
C ARG A 292 3.26 -6.51 -2.03
N ILE A 293 4.38 -6.26 -1.36
CA ILE A 293 4.35 -5.70 -0.01
C ILE A 293 3.79 -4.27 -0.03
N GLN A 294 3.10 -3.86 1.02
CA GLN A 294 2.57 -2.49 1.16
C GLN A 294 3.37 -1.66 2.15
N VAL A 295 3.19 -0.33 2.14
CA VAL A 295 3.83 0.59 3.10
C VAL A 295 3.54 0.17 4.53
N GLU A 296 2.27 -0.11 4.81
CA GLU A 296 1.67 -0.44 6.10
C GLU A 296 1.85 -1.90 6.55
N HIS A 297 2.72 -2.68 5.88
CA HIS A 297 3.02 -4.07 6.29
C HIS A 297 3.54 -4.18 7.72
N THR A 298 4.20 -3.15 8.20
CA THR A 298 4.74 -3.02 9.56
C THR A 298 3.68 -3.18 10.64
N VAL A 299 2.44 -2.73 10.38
CA VAL A 299 1.31 -2.92 11.30
C VAL A 299 1.00 -4.40 11.48
N SER A 300 0.97 -5.17 10.38
CA SER A 300 0.76 -6.62 10.43
C SER A 300 1.94 -7.35 11.08
N GLU A 301 3.18 -6.89 10.86
CA GLU A 301 4.36 -7.45 11.51
C GLU A 301 4.30 -7.27 13.03
N GLU A 302 4.04 -6.05 13.51
CA GLU A 302 3.99 -5.75 14.95
C GLU A 302 2.84 -6.47 15.66
N ILE A 303 1.67 -6.59 15.04
CA ILE A 303 0.51 -7.21 15.68
C ILE A 303 0.62 -8.74 15.75
N THR A 304 1.30 -9.38 14.77
CA THR A 304 1.41 -10.84 14.67
C THR A 304 2.77 -11.39 15.09
N GLY A 305 3.82 -10.57 15.08
CA GLY A 305 5.20 -10.99 15.30
C GLY A 305 5.86 -11.68 14.10
N VAL A 306 5.24 -11.64 12.92
CA VAL A 306 5.77 -12.24 11.69
C VAL A 306 6.54 -11.21 10.87
N ASP A 307 7.79 -11.49 10.54
CA ASP A 307 8.61 -10.67 9.62
C ASP A 307 8.25 -11.00 8.16
N LEU A 308 7.37 -10.19 7.57
CA LEU A 308 6.86 -10.40 6.21
C LEU A 308 7.95 -10.31 5.14
N VAL A 309 8.92 -9.43 5.31
CA VAL A 309 10.01 -9.27 4.34
C VAL A 309 10.94 -10.49 4.35
N LYS A 310 11.24 -11.04 5.53
CA LYS A 310 12.01 -12.30 5.61
C LYS A 310 11.25 -13.46 5.00
N GLU A 311 9.96 -13.60 5.31
CA GLU A 311 9.14 -14.67 4.73
C GLU A 311 9.05 -14.52 3.20
N GLN A 312 8.93 -13.30 2.67
CA GLN A 312 8.92 -13.04 1.24
C GLN A 312 10.22 -13.48 0.56
N ILE A 313 11.38 -13.18 1.18
CA ILE A 313 12.69 -13.61 0.66
C ILE A 313 12.82 -15.14 0.70
N ARG A 314 12.40 -15.81 1.81
CA ARG A 314 12.43 -17.27 1.95
C ARG A 314 11.57 -17.98 0.90
N VAL A 315 10.32 -17.51 0.74
CA VAL A 315 9.38 -18.10 -0.24
C VAL A 315 9.92 -17.94 -1.66
N ALA A 316 10.47 -16.78 -2.01
CA ALA A 316 11.10 -16.56 -3.30
C ALA A 316 12.31 -17.48 -3.53
N ALA A 317 13.08 -17.75 -2.48
CA ALA A 317 14.20 -18.72 -2.50
C ALA A 317 13.76 -20.19 -2.60
N GLY A 318 12.44 -20.46 -2.63
CA GLY A 318 11.87 -21.80 -2.78
C GLY A 318 11.65 -22.55 -1.47
N GLU A 319 11.70 -21.87 -0.33
CA GLU A 319 11.36 -22.46 0.96
C GLU A 319 9.83 -22.50 1.14
N LYS A 320 9.36 -23.42 1.98
CA LYS A 320 7.97 -23.41 2.46
C LYS A 320 7.79 -22.28 3.48
N LEU A 321 6.57 -21.77 3.59
CA LEU A 321 6.22 -20.85 4.68
C LEU A 321 6.65 -21.43 6.03
N SER A 322 7.32 -20.62 6.83
CA SER A 322 7.75 -21.01 8.19
C SER A 322 6.59 -21.00 9.20
N ILE A 323 5.44 -20.46 8.81
CA ILE A 323 4.25 -20.24 9.61
C ILE A 323 3.03 -20.92 9.00
N SER A 324 2.06 -21.25 9.83
CA SER A 324 0.75 -21.74 9.44
C SER A 324 -0.35 -20.82 10.02
N GLN A 325 -1.59 -20.96 9.54
CA GLN A 325 -2.69 -20.09 10.02
C GLN A 325 -2.92 -20.17 11.54
N LYS A 326 -2.64 -21.31 12.15
CA LYS A 326 -2.79 -21.50 13.61
C LYS A 326 -1.73 -20.76 14.45
N ASP A 327 -0.63 -20.35 13.82
CA ASP A 327 0.45 -19.63 14.47
C ASP A 327 0.22 -18.11 14.48
N ILE A 328 -0.81 -17.65 13.75
CA ILE A 328 -1.14 -16.23 13.68
C ILE A 328 -2.05 -15.82 14.84
N HIS A 329 -1.50 -14.99 15.70
CA HIS A 329 -2.20 -14.43 16.85
C HIS A 329 -2.15 -12.91 16.82
N ILE A 330 -3.31 -12.27 16.93
CA ILE A 330 -3.41 -10.81 17.08
C ILE A 330 -3.22 -10.48 18.56
N ASN A 331 -2.18 -9.69 18.87
CA ASN A 331 -1.83 -9.36 20.25
C ASN A 331 -1.67 -7.85 20.45
N GLY A 332 -2.56 -7.26 21.23
CA GLY A 332 -2.58 -5.82 21.49
C GLY A 332 -3.24 -5.01 20.39
N HIS A 333 -2.79 -3.78 20.22
CA HIS A 333 -3.22 -2.86 19.17
C HIS A 333 -2.03 -2.09 18.61
N VAL A 334 -1.96 -1.96 17.29
CA VAL A 334 -0.86 -1.27 16.59
C VAL A 334 -1.41 -0.12 15.78
N ILE A 335 -0.73 1.02 15.81
CA ILE A 335 -1.04 2.20 14.98
C ILE A 335 0.26 2.60 14.27
N GLU A 336 0.17 2.86 12.97
CA GLU A 336 1.21 3.49 12.15
C GLU A 336 0.77 4.90 11.76
N CYS A 337 1.70 5.86 11.81
CA CYS A 337 1.55 7.19 11.24
C CYS A 337 2.65 7.39 10.18
N ARG A 338 2.26 7.78 8.97
CA ARG A 338 3.22 8.15 7.92
C ARG A 338 3.72 9.55 8.15
N ILE A 339 5.02 9.69 8.41
CA ILE A 339 5.67 10.98 8.59
C ILE A 339 6.17 11.44 7.23
N ASN A 340 5.40 12.34 6.63
CA ASN A 340 5.73 12.92 5.34
C ASN A 340 6.32 14.32 5.53
N SER A 341 7.24 14.69 4.66
CA SER A 341 7.77 16.04 4.54
C SER A 341 6.79 16.92 3.75
N GLU A 342 5.71 17.32 4.43
CA GLU A 342 4.57 18.05 3.89
C GLU A 342 4.04 19.05 4.91
N ASP A 343 3.71 20.27 4.47
CA ASP A 343 3.03 21.28 5.28
C ASP A 343 1.54 20.94 5.39
N SER A 344 1.19 20.24 6.45
CA SER A 344 -0.18 19.80 6.72
C SER A 344 -1.14 20.93 7.09
N GLU A 345 -0.66 22.14 7.37
CA GLU A 345 -1.50 23.31 7.66
C GLU A 345 -1.81 24.10 6.38
N ASN A 346 -1.00 23.96 5.33
CA ASN A 346 -1.15 24.62 4.04
C ASN A 346 -1.43 23.61 2.90
N GLY A 347 -2.44 22.76 3.06
CA GLY A 347 -2.90 21.87 1.99
C GLY A 347 -1.97 20.69 1.69
N PHE A 348 -1.08 20.32 2.60
CA PHE A 348 -0.09 19.24 2.43
C PHE A 348 0.85 19.50 1.26
N LEU A 349 1.33 20.73 1.12
CA LEU A 349 2.34 21.07 0.13
C LEU A 349 3.65 20.35 0.48
N PRO A 350 4.32 19.73 -0.51
CA PRO A 350 5.64 19.13 -0.27
C PRO A 350 6.65 20.14 0.29
N SER A 351 7.40 19.72 1.30
CA SER A 351 8.42 20.53 1.98
C SER A 351 9.77 19.83 1.84
N SER A 352 10.46 20.03 0.74
CA SER A 352 11.83 19.51 0.52
C SER A 352 12.88 20.40 1.21
N GLY A 353 14.00 19.79 1.61
CA GLY A 353 15.07 20.53 2.27
C GLY A 353 15.97 19.65 3.11
N ILE A 354 16.86 20.30 3.89
CA ILE A 354 17.79 19.62 4.78
C ILE A 354 17.13 19.40 6.14
N LEU A 355 17.21 18.17 6.66
CA LEU A 355 16.83 17.86 8.03
C LEU A 355 17.88 18.39 9.00
N GLU A 356 17.71 19.62 9.48
CA GLU A 356 18.67 20.26 10.40
C GLU A 356 18.73 19.51 11.73
N THR A 357 17.56 19.09 12.23
CA THR A 357 17.43 18.22 13.40
C THR A 357 16.62 16.98 13.02
N TYR A 358 17.08 15.80 13.44
CA TYR A 358 16.38 14.54 13.28
C TYR A 358 16.62 13.68 14.52
N ILE A 359 15.70 13.75 15.49
CA ILE A 359 15.77 12.98 16.74
C ILE A 359 14.57 12.03 16.78
N PRO A 360 14.76 10.74 16.42
CA PRO A 360 13.68 9.77 16.43
C PRO A 360 13.22 9.46 17.87
N SER A 361 11.91 9.29 18.04
CA SER A 361 11.34 8.82 19.30
C SER A 361 11.70 7.36 19.58
N GLY A 362 11.53 6.93 20.82
CA GLY A 362 11.87 5.57 21.24
C GLY A 362 11.04 5.06 22.41
N GLY A 363 11.56 4.05 23.08
CA GLY A 363 10.90 3.41 24.23
C GLY A 363 10.10 2.16 23.87
N ILE A 364 9.51 1.52 24.89
CA ILE A 364 8.76 0.27 24.71
C ILE A 364 7.61 0.43 23.72
N GLY A 365 7.53 -0.49 22.75
CA GLY A 365 6.45 -0.54 21.75
C GLY A 365 6.51 0.62 20.76
N VAL A 366 7.69 1.18 20.47
CA VAL A 366 7.91 2.18 19.42
C VAL A 366 8.89 1.62 18.41
N ARG A 367 8.50 1.62 17.14
CA ARG A 367 9.32 1.26 15.97
C ARG A 367 9.32 2.42 14.99
N ILE A 368 10.48 2.70 14.40
CA ILE A 368 10.61 3.68 13.33
C ILE A 368 11.29 3.01 12.13
N ASP A 369 10.60 3.02 11.00
CA ASP A 369 11.17 2.64 9.71
C ASP A 369 11.44 3.92 8.92
N SER A 370 12.72 4.20 8.66
CA SER A 370 13.17 5.44 8.02
C SER A 370 14.46 5.23 7.25
N HIS A 371 14.68 6.09 6.26
CA HIS A 371 15.95 6.24 5.54
C HIS A 371 16.62 7.58 5.84
N SER A 372 15.99 8.41 6.67
CA SER A 372 16.41 9.76 6.99
C SER A 372 17.33 9.80 8.21
N TYR A 373 18.16 10.83 8.30
CA TYR A 373 19.10 11.11 9.39
C TYR A 373 19.41 12.61 9.42
N GLN A 374 20.02 13.09 10.47
CA GLN A 374 20.39 14.52 10.61
C GLN A 374 21.31 14.96 9.45
N ASN A 375 21.07 16.13 8.88
CA ASN A 375 21.69 16.69 7.70
C ASN A 375 21.43 15.92 6.38
N TYR A 376 20.44 15.02 6.35
CA TYR A 376 19.96 14.44 5.11
C TYR A 376 19.12 15.44 4.33
N GLU A 377 19.40 15.60 3.04
CA GLU A 377 18.62 16.43 2.13
C GLU A 377 17.49 15.59 1.51
N ILE A 378 16.24 16.01 1.74
CA ILE A 378 15.06 15.37 1.14
C ILE A 378 14.94 15.84 -0.31
N PRO A 379 15.12 14.96 -1.30
CA PRO A 379 15.07 15.34 -2.70
C PRO A 379 13.62 15.61 -3.15
N PRO A 380 13.37 16.62 -3.99
CA PRO A 380 12.02 16.95 -4.47
C PRO A 380 11.50 16.02 -5.57
N TYR A 381 12.22 14.97 -5.93
CA TYR A 381 11.93 14.12 -7.09
C TYR A 381 11.07 12.90 -6.78
N TYR A 382 10.88 12.57 -5.50
CA TYR A 382 10.24 11.33 -5.04
C TYR A 382 9.14 11.61 -4.03
N ASP A 383 8.55 10.54 -3.52
CA ASP A 383 7.55 10.61 -2.45
C ASP A 383 8.09 11.34 -1.22
N SER A 384 7.22 12.09 -0.56
CA SER A 384 7.54 12.93 0.60
C SER A 384 7.76 12.15 1.90
N MET A 385 7.48 10.86 1.95
CA MET A 385 7.56 10.06 3.18
C MET A 385 9.00 9.88 3.65
N ILE A 386 9.31 10.39 4.84
CA ILE A 386 10.63 10.36 5.46
C ILE A 386 10.75 9.30 6.55
N ALA A 387 9.64 8.91 7.14
CA ALA A 387 9.57 7.84 8.15
C ALA A 387 8.17 7.27 8.28
N LYS A 388 8.10 6.05 8.81
CA LYS A 388 6.91 5.48 9.42
C LYS A 388 7.14 5.38 10.91
N LEU A 389 6.23 5.91 11.70
CA LEU A 389 6.22 5.76 13.15
C LEU A 389 5.14 4.75 13.51
N ILE A 390 5.55 3.63 14.08
CA ILE A 390 4.69 2.52 14.44
C ILE A 390 4.73 2.34 15.95
N VAL A 391 3.57 2.21 16.57
CA VAL A 391 3.48 1.94 18.01
C VAL A 391 2.57 0.75 18.28
N LYS A 392 2.92 -0.02 19.32
CA LYS A 392 2.12 -1.12 19.83
C LYS A 392 1.73 -0.86 21.28
N GLY A 393 0.44 -0.97 21.59
CA GLY A 393 -0.12 -0.93 22.94
C GLY A 393 -0.77 -2.27 23.29
N LYS A 394 -1.07 -2.47 24.59
CA LYS A 394 -1.85 -3.65 25.04
C LYS A 394 -3.29 -3.58 24.50
N ASP A 395 -3.79 -2.36 24.28
CA ASP A 395 -5.09 -2.01 23.73
C ASP A 395 -4.98 -0.70 22.93
N ARG A 396 -6.09 -0.29 22.31
CA ARG A 396 -6.13 0.90 21.45
C ARG A 396 -5.88 2.21 22.20
N GLU A 397 -6.37 2.32 23.41
CA GLU A 397 -6.19 3.52 24.24
C GLU A 397 -4.71 3.73 24.56
N GLU A 398 -4.01 2.66 24.96
CA GLU A 398 -2.56 2.72 25.19
C GLU A 398 -1.80 3.00 23.89
N ALA A 399 -2.20 2.41 22.76
CA ALA A 399 -1.57 2.67 21.46
C ALA A 399 -1.74 4.16 21.06
N ILE A 400 -2.93 4.75 21.20
CA ILE A 400 -3.17 6.19 20.95
C ILE A 400 -2.31 7.05 21.86
N SER A 401 -2.30 6.75 23.16
CA SER A 401 -1.49 7.50 24.14
C SER A 401 0.00 7.42 23.81
N ARG A 402 0.49 6.23 23.46
CA ARG A 402 1.89 6.01 23.07
C ARG A 402 2.24 6.70 21.76
N MET A 403 1.35 6.69 20.77
CA MET A 403 1.56 7.38 19.50
C MET A 403 1.67 8.90 19.71
N LYS A 404 0.78 9.47 20.51
CA LYS A 404 0.83 10.91 20.84
C LYS A 404 2.13 11.31 21.54
N ARG A 405 2.62 10.48 22.48
CA ARG A 405 3.93 10.68 23.12
C ARG A 405 5.05 10.61 22.09
N ALA A 406 5.07 9.54 21.30
CA ALA A 406 6.12 9.29 20.32
C ALA A 406 6.18 10.37 19.24
N LEU A 407 5.03 10.87 18.74
CA LEU A 407 4.97 11.99 17.79
C LEU A 407 5.55 13.28 18.39
N LYS A 408 5.28 13.58 19.68
CA LYS A 408 5.83 14.77 20.36
C LYS A 408 7.34 14.69 20.62
N GLU A 409 7.87 13.48 20.78
CA GLU A 409 9.30 13.23 20.98
C GLU A 409 10.08 13.11 19.66
N PHE A 410 9.39 12.93 18.52
CA PHE A 410 10.01 12.85 17.21
C PHE A 410 10.28 14.26 16.68
N ILE A 411 11.48 14.78 16.96
CA ILE A 411 11.87 16.15 16.60
C ILE A 411 12.47 16.15 15.19
N ILE A 412 11.82 16.87 14.30
CA ILE A 412 12.26 17.09 12.92
C ILE A 412 12.21 18.59 12.65
N GLU A 413 13.35 19.17 12.26
CA GLU A 413 13.47 20.60 11.95
C GLU A 413 14.16 20.76 10.59
N GLY A 414 13.91 21.88 9.93
CA GLY A 414 14.41 22.21 8.59
C GLY A 414 13.37 21.96 7.48
N VAL A 415 12.32 21.17 7.78
CA VAL A 415 11.18 20.92 6.87
C VAL A 415 9.88 20.82 7.66
N ASP A 416 8.77 21.08 7.00
CA ASP A 416 7.43 20.83 7.56
C ASP A 416 7.10 19.36 7.48
N THR A 417 6.28 18.87 8.43
CA THR A 417 5.89 17.47 8.50
C THR A 417 4.42 17.26 8.80
N THR A 418 3.93 16.04 8.57
CA THR A 418 2.56 15.63 8.93
C THR A 418 2.35 15.37 10.43
N ILE A 419 3.39 15.49 11.28
CA ILE A 419 3.30 15.27 12.72
C ILE A 419 2.18 16.11 13.38
N PRO A 420 2.06 17.44 13.13
CA PRO A 420 1.00 18.25 13.72
C PRO A 420 -0.41 17.76 13.35
N PHE A 421 -0.60 17.31 12.10
CA PHE A 421 -1.87 16.75 11.65
C PHE A 421 -2.20 15.44 12.36
N HIS A 422 -1.25 14.52 12.49
CA HIS A 422 -1.47 13.27 13.22
C HIS A 422 -1.89 13.49 14.67
N LEU A 423 -1.28 14.46 15.36
CA LEU A 423 -1.68 14.82 16.72
C LEU A 423 -3.12 15.31 16.78
N LYS A 424 -3.56 16.15 15.82
CA LYS A 424 -4.95 16.61 15.71
C LYS A 424 -5.94 15.45 15.49
N VAL A 425 -5.58 14.49 14.62
CA VAL A 425 -6.42 13.29 14.38
C VAL A 425 -6.53 12.43 15.63
N LEU A 426 -5.43 12.17 16.32
CA LEU A 426 -5.41 11.35 17.55
C LEU A 426 -6.15 12.00 18.72
N ASP A 427 -6.37 13.32 18.68
CA ASP A 427 -7.17 14.06 19.66
C ASP A 427 -8.66 14.12 19.30
N ASN A 428 -9.02 13.81 18.06
CA ASN A 428 -10.41 13.85 17.60
C ASN A 428 -11.26 12.78 18.30
N GLU A 429 -12.45 13.16 18.75
CA GLU A 429 -13.34 12.26 19.51
C GLU A 429 -13.90 11.09 18.68
N ASP A 430 -14.19 11.32 17.40
CA ASP A 430 -14.67 10.25 16.52
C ASP A 430 -13.56 9.25 16.18
N PHE A 431 -12.31 9.72 16.03
CA PHE A 431 -11.15 8.84 15.93
C PHE A 431 -10.99 7.98 17.20
N LYS A 432 -11.03 8.61 18.40
CA LYS A 432 -10.91 7.89 19.68
C LYS A 432 -12.02 6.83 19.85
N LYS A 433 -13.25 7.16 19.45
CA LYS A 433 -14.40 6.23 19.48
C LYS A 433 -14.34 5.18 18.39
N GLY A 434 -13.49 5.36 17.38
CA GLY A 434 -13.42 4.47 16.21
C GLY A 434 -14.58 4.65 15.21
N THR A 435 -15.31 5.77 15.26
CA THR A 435 -16.39 6.11 14.31
C THR A 435 -15.84 6.90 13.11
N VAL A 436 -14.93 6.29 12.38
CA VAL A 436 -14.26 6.91 11.23
C VAL A 436 -14.64 6.23 9.92
N TYR A 437 -14.69 7.02 8.83
CA TYR A 437 -15.01 6.59 7.47
C TYR A 437 -14.05 7.25 6.49
N THR A 438 -14.01 6.82 5.24
CA THR A 438 -13.03 7.31 4.24
C THR A 438 -13.12 8.81 3.95
N ASN A 439 -14.24 9.45 4.29
CA ASN A 439 -14.43 10.91 4.20
C ASN A 439 -14.07 11.66 5.50
N PHE A 440 -13.40 11.00 6.45
CA PHE A 440 -13.12 11.56 7.78
C PHE A 440 -12.35 12.89 7.70
N ILE A 441 -11.32 12.97 6.86
CA ILE A 441 -10.50 14.18 6.74
C ILE A 441 -11.31 15.32 6.11
N GLU A 442 -12.10 15.04 5.08
CA GLU A 442 -12.97 16.02 4.44
C GLU A 442 -14.06 16.55 5.39
N THR A 443 -14.47 15.74 6.35
CA THR A 443 -15.51 16.10 7.32
C THR A 443 -14.94 16.90 8.49
N HIS A 444 -13.82 16.49 9.07
CA HIS A 444 -13.29 17.04 10.32
C HIS A 444 -12.13 18.02 10.13
N PHE A 445 -11.43 17.99 8.99
CA PHE A 445 -10.21 18.76 8.73
C PHE A 445 -10.27 19.51 7.39
N LYS A 446 -11.46 19.97 7.01
CA LYS A 446 -11.68 20.67 5.75
C LYS A 446 -10.76 21.88 5.54
N GLU A 447 -10.42 22.57 6.63
CA GLU A 447 -9.56 23.76 6.61
C GLU A 447 -8.10 23.43 6.20
N THR A 448 -7.64 22.20 6.49
CA THR A 448 -6.28 21.74 6.15
C THR A 448 -6.14 21.24 4.71
N LEU A 449 -7.25 21.12 3.98
CA LEU A 449 -7.22 20.55 2.61
C LEU A 449 -6.76 21.57 1.54
N GLY A 450 -6.57 22.83 1.90
CA GLY A 450 -6.33 23.92 0.96
C GLY A 450 -7.58 24.25 0.14
N LYS A 451 -7.68 25.47 -0.36
CA LYS A 451 -8.77 25.91 -1.26
C LYS A 451 -8.56 25.36 -2.67
#